data_2c67ced9bc3208ac1c83956a1adeb5da
#
_entry.id   2c67ced9bc3208ac1c83956a1adeb5da
#
_cell.length_a   1.000
_cell.length_b   1.000
_cell.length_c   1.000
_cell.angle_alpha   90.00
_cell.angle_beta   90.00
_cell.angle_gamma   90.00
#
_symmetry.space_group_name_H-M   'P 1'
#
loop_
_entity.id
_entity.type
_entity.pdbx_description
1 polymer ?
#
loop_
_entity_poly.entity_id
_entity_poly.type
_entity_poly.pdbx_seq_one_letter_code
_entity_poly.pdbx_strand_id
1 'polypeptide(L)'
;MKELKALNKRTAPKSVMPEKIIQFGEGNFLRAFVDWIIWNMDQKTDFNGSVVVVQPIERGMVDWLNGQDCLYHVNLQGRLNGEAVNSLERIDVISRAINPYTQNLAYMALAEQPEIRFVISNTTEAGIAFDDKCKFTDALASSYPGKLVQLLFHRYKFFDGDPKKGLIIMPCELIFLNGHHLKECIYQYIELWKEDLGADYEGFKSWFTNYCYVCATLVDRIVPGFPRKEIAEIQQKISYKDNLVVQAEIFHLWVIEKAENMTCEELRAEFPAEKAGLHVLIAESEKPYHERKVTLLNGPHTVLSPVAFLSGVNIVRDACNHEVIGKYIHKVQFDELMQTLNLPMEELQKFAADVLERFNNPYVDHQVTSIMLNSFPKFCARDLPGVKTYLERKGELPQGLVFGLAAIITYYKGGKREDGTEIVPNDAQEIMDLLKELWATGDTQKVTDGVLGATNIWGEDLHAVPGLAELVKKDLDLIQEKGMLEAVKTIL
;
A
#
# COMPACT_ATOMS: atom_id res chain seq x y z
N MET A 1 16.67 36.61 3.05
CA MET A 1 16.76 35.18 2.79
C MET A 1 17.95 34.94 1.88
N LYS A 2 18.78 33.92 2.15
CA LYS A 2 19.85 33.54 1.21
C LYS A 2 19.22 33.08 -0.09
N GLU A 3 19.79 33.50 -1.23
CA GLU A 3 19.39 32.96 -2.52
C GLU A 3 19.71 31.47 -2.57
N LEU A 4 18.67 30.64 -2.85
CA LEU A 4 18.82 29.19 -2.88
C LEU A 4 19.43 28.76 -4.22
N LYS A 5 20.43 27.90 -4.17
CA LYS A 5 21.01 27.29 -5.37
C LYS A 5 20.03 26.22 -5.94
N ALA A 6 19.96 26.14 -7.27
CA ALA A 6 19.26 25.01 -7.91
C ALA A 6 19.94 23.70 -7.54
N LEU A 7 19.14 22.67 -7.19
CA LEU A 7 19.67 21.34 -6.93
C LEU A 7 19.98 20.64 -8.25
N ASN A 8 21.25 20.34 -8.49
CA ASN A 8 21.74 19.57 -9.64
C ASN A 8 23.18 19.11 -9.39
N LYS A 9 23.77 18.28 -10.27
CA LYS A 9 25.12 17.74 -10.12
C LYS A 9 26.26 18.76 -10.09
N ARG A 10 26.00 20.05 -10.47
CA ARG A 10 27.00 21.14 -10.37
C ARG A 10 27.03 21.73 -8.98
N THR A 11 25.93 21.61 -8.24
CA THR A 11 25.76 22.24 -6.92
C THR A 11 25.77 21.23 -5.78
N ALA A 12 25.49 19.97 -6.05
CA ALA A 12 25.49 18.86 -5.09
C ALA A 12 26.13 17.61 -5.71
N PRO A 13 26.85 16.78 -4.91
CA PRO A 13 27.41 15.53 -5.40
C PRO A 13 26.31 14.59 -5.87
N LYS A 14 26.61 13.80 -6.90
CA LYS A 14 25.78 12.71 -7.41
C LYS A 14 26.65 11.47 -7.57
N SER A 15 26.18 10.36 -7.03
CA SER A 15 26.81 9.05 -7.15
C SER A 15 26.77 8.55 -8.60
N VAL A 16 27.79 7.82 -9.00
CA VAL A 16 27.86 7.16 -10.32
C VAL A 16 28.02 5.66 -10.06
N MET A 17 26.96 4.93 -10.32
CA MET A 17 26.88 3.47 -10.11
C MET A 17 26.36 2.79 -11.38
N PRO A 18 26.63 1.49 -11.58
CA PRO A 18 26.06 0.73 -12.68
C PRO A 18 24.54 0.75 -12.69
N GLU A 19 23.92 0.90 -13.85
CA GLU A 19 22.47 0.81 -14.01
C GLU A 19 22.03 -0.66 -13.87
N LYS A 20 21.44 -1.02 -12.75
CA LYS A 20 20.95 -2.39 -12.46
C LYS A 20 19.45 -2.53 -12.49
N ILE A 21 18.72 -1.42 -12.41
CA ILE A 21 17.27 -1.41 -12.22
C ILE A 21 16.62 -0.56 -13.29
N ILE A 22 15.62 -1.13 -13.97
CA ILE A 22 14.63 -0.39 -14.76
C ILE A 22 13.41 -0.17 -13.89
N GLN A 23 13.02 1.08 -13.70
CA GLN A 23 11.85 1.45 -12.89
C GLN A 23 10.76 2.07 -13.75
N PHE A 24 9.62 1.39 -13.89
CA PHE A 24 8.43 1.94 -14.55
C PHE A 24 7.61 2.74 -13.54
N GLY A 25 7.71 4.04 -13.62
CA GLY A 25 7.06 5.01 -12.75
C GLY A 25 8.05 5.99 -12.13
N GLU A 26 7.67 7.25 -12.13
CA GLU A 26 8.45 8.38 -11.63
C GLU A 26 7.74 9.11 -10.48
N GLY A 27 6.63 8.54 -10.01
CA GLY A 27 5.74 9.15 -9.02
C GLY A 27 6.36 9.27 -7.63
N ASN A 28 5.65 9.98 -6.77
CA ASN A 28 6.09 10.24 -5.39
C ASN A 28 6.34 8.95 -4.60
N PHE A 29 5.50 7.91 -4.82
CA PHE A 29 5.61 6.67 -4.08
C PHE A 29 6.95 5.97 -4.35
N LEU A 30 7.27 5.67 -5.61
CA LEU A 30 8.52 4.99 -5.95
C LEU A 30 9.75 5.80 -5.50
N ARG A 31 9.74 7.12 -5.68
CA ARG A 31 10.83 7.99 -5.26
C ARG A 31 11.07 8.00 -3.74
N ALA A 32 10.01 7.96 -2.95
CA ALA A 32 10.11 7.94 -1.50
C ALA A 32 10.08 6.53 -0.89
N PHE A 33 9.97 5.49 -1.69
CA PHE A 33 9.93 4.10 -1.23
C PHE A 33 11.04 3.28 -1.86
N VAL A 34 10.92 2.93 -3.13
CA VAL A 34 11.90 2.06 -3.82
C VAL A 34 13.26 2.75 -3.95
N ASP A 35 13.30 3.97 -4.52
CA ASP A 35 14.56 4.68 -4.70
C ASP A 35 15.25 4.98 -3.36
N TRP A 36 14.46 5.31 -2.33
CA TRP A 36 14.97 5.51 -0.97
C TRP A 36 15.52 4.20 -0.37
N ILE A 37 14.87 3.06 -0.60
CA ILE A 37 15.35 1.74 -0.15
C ILE A 37 16.67 1.40 -0.86
N ILE A 38 16.74 1.57 -2.18
CA ILE A 38 17.95 1.30 -2.96
C ILE A 38 19.09 2.22 -2.52
N TRP A 39 18.81 3.50 -2.30
CA TRP A 39 19.80 4.45 -1.80
C TRP A 39 20.37 4.03 -0.42
N ASN A 40 19.51 3.60 0.51
CA ASN A 40 19.93 3.06 1.80
C ASN A 40 20.73 1.76 1.65
N MET A 41 20.31 0.89 0.74
CA MET A 41 20.97 -0.38 0.46
C MET A 41 22.40 -0.14 -0.07
N ASP A 42 22.58 0.81 -0.97
CA ASP A 42 23.91 1.20 -1.48
C ASP A 42 24.82 1.79 -0.40
N GLN A 43 24.27 2.47 0.61
CA GLN A 43 25.07 3.01 1.72
C GLN A 43 25.53 1.94 2.72
N LYS A 44 24.87 0.79 2.76
CA LYS A 44 25.00 -0.20 3.85
C LYS A 44 25.38 -1.59 3.38
N THR A 45 25.39 -1.84 2.07
CA THR A 45 25.72 -3.14 1.45
C THR A 45 26.56 -2.94 0.20
N ASP A 46 27.02 -4.04 -0.40
CA ASP A 46 27.77 -4.03 -1.65
C ASP A 46 26.87 -4.08 -2.90
N PHE A 47 25.63 -3.63 -2.80
CA PHE A 47 24.69 -3.68 -3.93
C PHE A 47 25.19 -2.89 -5.14
N ASN A 48 25.70 -1.67 -4.92
CA ASN A 48 26.35 -0.82 -5.91
C ASN A 48 25.54 -0.73 -7.22
N GLY A 49 24.30 -0.23 -7.14
CA GLY A 49 23.39 -0.19 -8.27
C GLY A 49 22.57 1.10 -8.37
N SER A 50 22.36 1.59 -9.59
CA SER A 50 21.51 2.75 -9.85
C SER A 50 20.25 2.37 -10.63
N VAL A 51 19.30 3.31 -10.64
CA VAL A 51 17.97 3.18 -11.23
C VAL A 51 17.88 4.00 -12.50
N VAL A 52 17.38 3.38 -13.59
CA VAL A 52 16.89 4.10 -14.77
C VAL A 52 15.37 4.17 -14.66
N VAL A 53 14.85 5.38 -14.55
CA VAL A 53 13.39 5.61 -14.50
C VAL A 53 12.83 5.64 -15.92
N VAL A 54 11.75 4.91 -16.15
CA VAL A 54 10.98 4.88 -17.40
C VAL A 54 9.57 5.37 -17.14
N GLN A 55 9.15 6.41 -17.83
CA GLN A 55 7.82 6.98 -17.73
C GLN A 55 6.80 6.03 -18.36
N PRO A 56 5.78 5.54 -17.62
CA PRO A 56 4.88 4.51 -18.13
C PRO A 56 3.80 5.03 -19.08
N ILE A 57 3.46 6.32 -18.99
CA ILE A 57 2.43 6.99 -19.80
C ILE A 57 3.01 8.23 -20.51
N GLU A 58 2.29 8.75 -21.50
CA GLU A 58 2.78 9.86 -22.35
C GLU A 58 3.12 11.13 -21.55
N ARG A 59 2.35 11.44 -20.51
CA ARG A 59 2.56 12.60 -19.64
C ARG A 59 3.12 12.18 -18.29
N GLY A 60 4.23 12.78 -17.87
CA GLY A 60 4.85 12.43 -16.60
C GLY A 60 5.90 13.45 -16.16
N MET A 61 6.85 13.00 -15.34
CA MET A 61 7.81 13.86 -14.65
C MET A 61 9.25 13.74 -15.13
N VAL A 62 9.52 13.02 -16.22
CA VAL A 62 10.88 12.76 -16.70
C VAL A 62 11.67 14.05 -16.94
N ASP A 63 11.06 15.06 -17.55
CA ASP A 63 11.73 16.34 -17.81
C ASP A 63 12.10 17.07 -16.51
N TRP A 64 11.26 16.98 -15.49
CA TRP A 64 11.52 17.55 -14.17
C TRP A 64 12.65 16.82 -13.44
N LEU A 65 12.66 15.49 -13.53
CA LEU A 65 13.75 14.66 -12.96
C LEU A 65 15.07 15.00 -13.62
N ASN A 66 15.13 14.95 -14.94
CA ASN A 66 16.35 15.27 -15.69
C ASN A 66 16.79 16.74 -15.51
N GLY A 67 15.84 17.66 -15.34
CA GLY A 67 16.12 19.08 -15.04
C GLY A 67 16.86 19.31 -13.72
N GLN A 68 16.78 18.37 -12.77
CA GLN A 68 17.54 18.35 -11.50
C GLN A 68 18.65 17.28 -11.49
N ASP A 69 19.06 16.75 -12.64
CA ASP A 69 19.99 15.59 -12.72
C ASP A 69 19.51 14.41 -11.86
N CYS A 70 18.18 14.24 -11.71
CA CYS A 70 17.51 13.22 -10.89
C CYS A 70 17.86 13.26 -9.38
N LEU A 71 18.36 14.39 -8.88
CA LEU A 71 18.60 14.63 -7.46
C LEU A 71 17.34 15.17 -6.80
N TYR A 72 16.99 14.70 -5.61
CA TYR A 72 15.87 15.22 -4.83
C TYR A 72 16.03 14.85 -3.35
N HIS A 73 15.18 15.45 -2.51
CA HIS A 73 15.13 15.12 -1.09
C HIS A 73 13.83 14.39 -0.73
N VAL A 74 13.98 13.41 0.14
CA VAL A 74 12.85 12.79 0.85
C VAL A 74 12.79 13.40 2.25
N ASN A 75 11.63 13.95 2.60
CA ASN A 75 11.33 14.44 3.95
C ASN A 75 10.56 13.35 4.70
N LEU A 76 11.25 12.66 5.61
CA LEU A 76 10.68 11.60 6.43
C LEU A 76 10.15 12.17 7.74
N GLN A 77 8.86 11.93 8.01
CA GLN A 77 8.19 12.40 9.21
C GLN A 77 7.41 11.27 9.87
N GLY A 78 7.40 11.24 11.20
CA GLY A 78 6.65 10.24 11.93
C GLY A 78 7.08 10.10 13.39
N ARG A 79 6.74 8.96 13.97
CA ARG A 79 7.26 8.53 15.28
C ARG A 79 8.10 7.27 15.10
N LEU A 80 9.14 7.19 15.89
CA LEU A 80 10.00 6.01 15.99
C LEU A 80 10.42 5.85 17.44
N ASN A 81 10.09 4.70 18.04
CA ASN A 81 10.37 4.41 19.45
C ASN A 81 9.83 5.49 20.42
N GLY A 82 8.63 5.99 20.16
CA GLY A 82 7.97 7.00 20.98
C GLY A 82 8.39 8.45 20.73
N GLU A 83 9.40 8.70 19.90
CA GLU A 83 9.90 10.05 19.60
C GLU A 83 9.46 10.54 18.23
N ALA A 84 9.19 11.84 18.11
CA ALA A 84 8.89 12.47 16.82
C ALA A 84 10.18 12.60 16.00
N VAL A 85 10.14 12.14 14.77
CA VAL A 85 11.27 12.17 13.82
C VAL A 85 10.89 13.02 12.61
N ASN A 86 11.81 13.90 12.21
CA ASN A 86 11.73 14.67 10.97
C ASN A 86 13.14 14.76 10.37
N SER A 87 13.40 13.97 9.32
CA SER A 87 14.70 13.93 8.63
C SER A 87 14.56 14.26 7.15
N LEU A 88 15.62 14.86 6.60
CA LEU A 88 15.73 15.22 5.19
C LEU A 88 16.92 14.47 4.60
N GLU A 89 16.62 13.57 3.66
CA GLU A 89 17.62 12.71 3.02
C GLU A 89 17.68 13.00 1.52
N ARG A 90 18.90 13.25 1.01
CA ARG A 90 19.11 13.51 -0.41
C ARG A 90 19.34 12.23 -1.15
N ILE A 91 18.45 11.95 -2.11
CA ILE A 91 18.48 10.76 -2.95
C ILE A 91 19.21 11.09 -4.25
N ASP A 92 20.14 10.23 -4.65
CA ASP A 92 20.97 10.40 -5.84
C ASP A 92 21.17 9.08 -6.64
N VAL A 93 20.36 8.08 -6.33
CA VAL A 93 20.44 6.73 -6.91
C VAL A 93 19.88 6.63 -8.33
N ILE A 94 19.02 7.57 -8.76
CA ILE A 94 18.48 7.60 -10.12
C ILE A 94 19.55 8.14 -11.05
N SER A 95 20.06 7.33 -12.00
CA SER A 95 21.05 7.74 -13.00
C SER A 95 20.50 8.73 -13.99
N ARG A 96 19.34 8.42 -14.57
CA ARG A 96 18.61 9.18 -15.58
C ARG A 96 17.15 8.76 -15.64
N ALA A 97 16.33 9.57 -16.32
CA ALA A 97 14.93 9.25 -16.58
C ALA A 97 14.64 9.32 -18.10
N ILE A 98 13.86 8.37 -18.61
CA ILE A 98 13.55 8.20 -20.03
C ILE A 98 12.04 8.29 -20.26
N ASN A 99 11.63 9.12 -21.22
CA ASN A 99 10.28 9.11 -21.77
C ASN A 99 10.26 8.21 -23.02
N PRO A 100 9.73 6.99 -22.97
CA PRO A 100 9.77 6.06 -24.10
C PRO A 100 8.95 6.52 -25.31
N TYR A 101 8.01 7.46 -25.11
CA TYR A 101 7.22 8.02 -26.20
C TYR A 101 8.00 8.95 -27.12
N THR A 102 9.05 9.59 -26.58
CA THR A 102 9.92 10.51 -27.32
C THR A 102 11.34 9.98 -27.47
N GLN A 103 11.74 8.98 -26.66
CA GLN A 103 13.08 8.43 -26.57
C GLN A 103 13.06 6.89 -26.67
N ASN A 104 12.24 6.36 -27.59
CA ASN A 104 12.03 4.91 -27.73
C ASN A 104 13.35 4.13 -27.91
N LEU A 105 14.27 4.62 -28.73
CA LEU A 105 15.57 3.98 -28.92
C LEU A 105 16.40 3.89 -27.62
N ALA A 106 16.36 4.93 -26.80
CA ALA A 106 17.05 4.92 -25.50
C ALA A 106 16.37 3.95 -24.50
N TYR A 107 15.04 3.81 -24.59
CA TYR A 107 14.28 2.84 -23.81
C TYR A 107 14.63 1.40 -24.23
N MET A 108 14.57 1.10 -25.51
CA MET A 108 14.88 -0.24 -26.02
C MET A 108 16.33 -0.65 -25.78
N ALA A 109 17.28 0.30 -25.83
CA ALA A 109 18.69 0.07 -25.51
C ALA A 109 18.92 -0.37 -24.04
N LEU A 110 17.96 -0.21 -23.14
CA LEU A 110 18.03 -0.77 -21.79
C LEU A 110 18.05 -2.30 -21.82
N ALA A 111 17.38 -2.91 -22.78
CA ALA A 111 17.37 -4.36 -22.96
C ALA A 111 18.76 -4.93 -23.27
N GLU A 112 19.67 -4.12 -23.84
CA GLU A 112 21.02 -4.48 -24.26
C GLU A 112 22.07 -4.32 -23.16
N GLN A 113 21.68 -3.71 -22.01
CA GLN A 113 22.60 -3.47 -20.90
C GLN A 113 22.82 -4.75 -20.08
N PRO A 114 24.07 -5.28 -19.99
CA PRO A 114 24.31 -6.55 -19.33
C PRO A 114 24.15 -6.49 -17.81
N GLU A 115 24.31 -5.32 -17.20
CA GLU A 115 24.23 -5.09 -15.75
C GLU A 115 22.79 -4.96 -15.24
N ILE A 116 21.82 -4.68 -16.13
CA ILE A 116 20.41 -4.61 -15.73
C ILE A 116 19.94 -6.01 -15.30
N ARG A 117 19.44 -6.05 -14.08
CA ARG A 117 18.95 -7.28 -13.42
C ARG A 117 17.54 -7.17 -12.91
N PHE A 118 17.07 -5.97 -12.59
CA PHE A 118 15.76 -5.75 -11.96
C PHE A 118 14.84 -4.91 -12.82
N VAL A 119 13.55 -5.24 -12.75
CA VAL A 119 12.46 -4.38 -13.22
C VAL A 119 11.52 -4.15 -12.04
N ILE A 120 11.28 -2.88 -11.70
CA ILE A 120 10.37 -2.50 -10.63
C ILE A 120 9.30 -1.58 -11.24
N SER A 121 8.05 -1.71 -10.80
CA SER A 121 6.96 -0.88 -11.34
C SER A 121 6.00 -0.40 -10.27
N ASN A 122 5.39 0.75 -10.52
CA ASN A 122 4.16 1.21 -9.88
C ASN A 122 3.43 2.12 -10.88
N THR A 123 2.62 1.48 -11.71
CA THR A 123 1.88 2.10 -12.82
C THR A 123 0.41 2.32 -12.49
N THR A 124 0.06 2.29 -11.20
CA THR A 124 -1.29 2.23 -10.60
C THR A 124 -1.99 0.88 -10.81
N GLU A 125 -3.11 0.66 -10.09
CA GLU A 125 -3.89 -0.58 -10.20
C GLU A 125 -4.39 -0.85 -11.63
N ALA A 126 -4.64 0.22 -12.40
CA ALA A 126 -5.07 0.12 -13.80
C ALA A 126 -3.92 -0.18 -14.77
N GLY A 127 -2.66 -0.08 -14.33
CA GLY A 127 -1.50 -0.24 -15.21
C GLY A 127 -1.16 -1.68 -15.53
N ILE A 128 -1.45 -2.64 -14.63
CA ILE A 128 -1.30 -4.08 -14.90
C ILE A 128 -2.59 -4.58 -15.57
N ALA A 129 -2.69 -4.38 -16.87
CA ALA A 129 -3.83 -4.79 -17.65
C ALA A 129 -3.41 -5.34 -19.02
N PHE A 130 -4.14 -6.34 -19.49
CA PHE A 130 -4.00 -6.87 -20.83
C PHE A 130 -4.93 -6.10 -21.80
N ASP A 131 -4.38 -5.70 -22.95
CA ASP A 131 -5.10 -5.05 -24.04
C ASP A 131 -4.91 -5.88 -25.30
N ASP A 132 -5.95 -6.57 -25.74
CA ASP A 132 -5.95 -7.46 -26.90
C ASP A 132 -5.76 -6.73 -28.24
N LYS A 133 -5.87 -5.39 -28.24
CA LYS A 133 -5.67 -4.54 -29.43
C LYS A 133 -4.23 -4.05 -29.54
N CYS A 134 -3.41 -4.27 -28.53
CA CYS A 134 -2.02 -3.87 -28.52
C CYS A 134 -1.22 -4.70 -29.53
N LYS A 135 -0.46 -4.03 -30.42
CA LYS A 135 0.30 -4.69 -31.48
C LYS A 135 1.78 -4.77 -31.12
N PHE A 136 2.37 -5.92 -31.39
CA PHE A 136 3.82 -6.12 -31.22
C PHE A 136 4.63 -5.17 -32.12
N THR A 137 4.14 -4.88 -33.31
CA THR A 137 4.78 -4.05 -34.34
C THR A 137 4.71 -2.55 -34.05
N ASP A 138 3.93 -2.12 -33.07
CA ASP A 138 3.96 -0.72 -32.64
C ASP A 138 5.34 -0.40 -32.05
N ALA A 139 5.86 0.78 -32.37
CA ALA A 139 7.17 1.22 -31.85
C ALA A 139 7.22 1.18 -30.31
N LEU A 140 6.08 1.41 -29.67
CA LEU A 140 5.88 1.32 -28.22
C LEU A 140 4.48 0.77 -27.96
N ALA A 141 4.39 -0.35 -27.24
CA ALA A 141 3.13 -0.95 -26.85
C ALA A 141 2.27 0.01 -25.99
N SER A 142 0.95 -0.06 -26.13
CA SER A 142 0.02 0.84 -25.42
C SER A 142 0.04 0.63 -23.90
N SER A 143 0.08 -0.64 -23.45
CA SER A 143 0.05 -1.01 -22.03
C SER A 143 1.47 -1.15 -21.43
N TYR A 144 1.57 -1.07 -20.10
CA TYR A 144 2.83 -1.36 -19.39
C TYR A 144 3.28 -2.82 -19.57
N PRO A 145 2.43 -3.85 -19.37
CA PRO A 145 2.89 -5.23 -19.59
C PRO A 145 3.33 -5.48 -21.04
N GLY A 146 2.66 -4.88 -22.03
CA GLY A 146 3.08 -4.95 -23.43
C GLY A 146 4.44 -4.33 -23.67
N LYS A 147 4.70 -3.12 -23.13
CA LYS A 147 6.04 -2.48 -23.18
C LYS A 147 7.13 -3.39 -22.59
N LEU A 148 6.81 -4.02 -21.46
CA LEU A 148 7.73 -4.93 -20.80
C LEU A 148 8.01 -6.16 -21.64
N VAL A 149 7.01 -6.76 -22.30
CA VAL A 149 7.22 -7.92 -23.19
C VAL A 149 8.06 -7.55 -24.40
N GLN A 150 7.85 -6.38 -25.02
CA GLN A 150 8.72 -5.91 -26.10
C GLN A 150 10.18 -5.79 -25.65
N LEU A 151 10.41 -5.21 -24.45
CA LEU A 151 11.75 -5.07 -23.86
C LEU A 151 12.37 -6.45 -23.56
N LEU A 152 11.62 -7.37 -22.96
CA LEU A 152 12.08 -8.72 -22.65
C LEU A 152 12.44 -9.52 -23.90
N PHE A 153 11.62 -9.41 -24.95
CA PHE A 153 11.90 -10.07 -26.22
C PHE A 153 13.14 -9.50 -26.89
N HIS A 154 13.31 -8.18 -26.90
CA HIS A 154 14.53 -7.56 -27.40
C HIS A 154 15.78 -8.04 -26.65
N ARG A 155 15.69 -8.14 -25.32
CA ARG A 155 16.76 -8.67 -24.47
C ARG A 155 17.08 -10.13 -24.76
N TYR A 156 16.04 -10.97 -24.91
CA TYR A 156 16.20 -12.37 -25.30
C TYR A 156 16.96 -12.49 -26.63
N LYS A 157 16.57 -11.71 -27.63
CA LYS A 157 17.24 -11.69 -28.92
C LYS A 157 18.69 -11.19 -28.85
N PHE A 158 18.92 -10.09 -28.14
CA PHE A 158 20.25 -9.47 -28.05
C PHE A 158 21.27 -10.38 -27.38
N PHE A 159 20.87 -11.10 -26.34
CA PHE A 159 21.73 -12.01 -25.58
C PHE A 159 21.59 -13.49 -26.01
N ASP A 160 20.95 -13.77 -27.14
CA ASP A 160 20.77 -15.12 -27.68
C ASP A 160 20.19 -16.13 -26.65
N GLY A 161 19.21 -15.66 -25.86
CA GLY A 161 18.54 -16.48 -24.84
C GLY A 161 19.42 -16.87 -23.65
N ASP A 162 20.52 -16.15 -23.36
CA ASP A 162 21.41 -16.45 -22.22
C ASP A 162 20.59 -16.51 -20.90
N PRO A 163 20.60 -17.65 -20.19
CA PRO A 163 19.93 -17.81 -18.90
C PRO A 163 20.32 -16.77 -17.84
N LYS A 164 21.55 -16.28 -17.88
CA LYS A 164 22.07 -15.30 -16.92
C LYS A 164 21.54 -13.87 -17.15
N LYS A 165 20.85 -13.66 -18.27
CA LYS A 165 20.29 -12.36 -18.64
C LYS A 165 18.79 -12.22 -18.37
N GLY A 166 18.19 -13.23 -17.74
CA GLY A 166 16.85 -13.10 -17.17
C GLY A 166 16.75 -12.01 -16.11
N LEU A 167 15.56 -11.46 -15.90
CA LEU A 167 15.33 -10.34 -15.00
C LEU A 167 14.49 -10.75 -13.79
N ILE A 168 14.71 -10.07 -12.66
CA ILE A 168 13.86 -10.15 -11.47
C ILE A 168 12.88 -8.99 -11.57
N ILE A 169 11.57 -9.32 -11.57
CA ILE A 169 10.48 -8.36 -11.81
C ILE A 169 9.67 -8.24 -10.53
N MET A 170 9.60 -7.03 -9.97
CA MET A 170 8.99 -6.72 -8.68
C MET A 170 7.96 -5.58 -8.83
N PRO A 171 6.71 -5.87 -9.18
CA PRO A 171 5.65 -4.87 -9.23
C PRO A 171 5.31 -4.38 -7.82
N CYS A 172 5.04 -3.07 -7.69
CA CYS A 172 4.63 -2.40 -6.44
C CYS A 172 3.21 -1.79 -6.53
N GLU A 173 2.43 -2.19 -7.52
CA GLU A 173 1.04 -1.77 -7.66
C GLU A 173 0.18 -2.33 -6.53
N LEU A 174 -0.82 -1.56 -6.07
CA LEU A 174 -1.71 -1.94 -4.97
C LEU A 174 -2.77 -2.97 -5.41
N ILE A 175 -2.30 -4.07 -5.97
CA ILE A 175 -3.08 -5.23 -6.38
C ILE A 175 -2.63 -6.42 -5.53
N PHE A 176 -3.56 -7.13 -4.91
CA PHE A 176 -3.21 -8.36 -4.18
C PHE A 176 -2.60 -9.38 -5.15
N LEU A 177 -1.44 -9.93 -4.79
CA LEU A 177 -0.64 -10.82 -5.66
C LEU A 177 -0.31 -10.18 -7.02
N ASN A 178 0.10 -8.92 -7.02
CA ASN A 178 0.39 -8.12 -8.22
C ASN A 178 1.35 -8.80 -9.21
N GLY A 179 2.34 -9.53 -8.72
CA GLY A 179 3.27 -10.31 -9.55
C GLY A 179 2.60 -11.43 -10.33
N HIS A 180 1.61 -12.12 -9.73
CA HIS A 180 0.86 -13.15 -10.42
C HIS A 180 0.02 -12.56 -11.55
N HIS A 181 -0.65 -11.42 -11.30
CA HIS A 181 -1.40 -10.71 -12.34
C HIS A 181 -0.49 -10.21 -13.48
N LEU A 182 0.67 -9.65 -13.14
CA LEU A 182 1.63 -9.20 -14.14
C LEU A 182 2.16 -10.37 -14.98
N LYS A 183 2.50 -11.49 -14.34
CA LYS A 183 2.96 -12.71 -15.02
C LYS A 183 1.91 -13.24 -15.98
N GLU A 184 0.64 -13.24 -15.59
CA GLU A 184 -0.47 -13.63 -16.43
C GLU A 184 -0.61 -12.70 -17.65
N CYS A 185 -0.57 -11.38 -17.46
CA CYS A 185 -0.58 -10.42 -18.57
C CYS A 185 0.59 -10.64 -19.54
N ILE A 186 1.80 -10.90 -19.03
CA ILE A 186 2.97 -11.19 -19.87
C ILE A 186 2.73 -12.43 -20.73
N TYR A 187 2.19 -13.52 -20.18
CA TYR A 187 1.87 -14.71 -20.96
C TYR A 187 0.78 -14.45 -22.00
N GLN A 188 -0.25 -13.65 -21.66
CA GLN A 188 -1.28 -13.26 -22.61
C GLN A 188 -0.69 -12.50 -23.81
N TYR A 189 0.30 -11.60 -23.58
CA TYR A 189 0.99 -10.92 -24.69
C TYR A 189 1.90 -11.85 -25.49
N ILE A 190 2.61 -12.79 -24.85
CA ILE A 190 3.44 -13.79 -25.55
C ILE A 190 2.55 -14.63 -26.48
N GLU A 191 1.35 -15.02 -26.03
CA GLU A 191 0.39 -15.76 -26.88
C GLU A 191 -0.22 -14.90 -27.97
N LEU A 192 -0.62 -13.66 -27.65
CA LEU A 192 -1.20 -12.72 -28.61
C LEU A 192 -0.25 -12.45 -29.78
N TRP A 193 1.03 -12.32 -29.47
CA TRP A 193 2.08 -11.97 -30.43
C TRP A 193 2.82 -13.17 -31.00
N LYS A 194 2.28 -14.37 -30.86
CA LYS A 194 2.91 -15.63 -31.31
C LYS A 194 3.36 -15.61 -32.76
N GLU A 195 2.52 -15.07 -33.64
CA GLU A 195 2.84 -14.98 -35.07
C GLU A 195 3.96 -13.96 -35.36
N ASP A 196 3.95 -12.82 -34.65
CA ASP A 196 4.98 -11.79 -34.75
C ASP A 196 6.34 -12.27 -34.19
N LEU A 197 6.31 -13.07 -33.11
CA LEU A 197 7.52 -13.68 -32.53
C LEU A 197 8.07 -14.80 -33.43
N GLY A 198 7.23 -15.44 -34.25
CA GLY A 198 7.62 -16.41 -35.26
C GLY A 198 8.42 -17.58 -34.72
N ALA A 199 9.59 -17.83 -35.31
CA ALA A 199 10.48 -18.94 -34.90
C ALA A 199 11.04 -18.81 -33.48
N ASP A 200 11.07 -17.61 -32.93
CA ASP A 200 11.59 -17.34 -31.57
C ASP A 200 10.54 -17.56 -30.48
N TYR A 201 9.26 -17.75 -30.80
CA TYR A 201 8.15 -17.86 -29.85
C TYR A 201 8.41 -18.89 -28.74
N GLU A 202 8.69 -20.14 -29.09
CA GLU A 202 8.91 -21.22 -28.12
C GLU A 202 10.17 -20.96 -27.26
N GLY A 203 11.24 -20.48 -27.90
CA GLY A 203 12.51 -20.15 -27.21
C GLY A 203 12.32 -19.00 -26.22
N PHE A 204 11.67 -17.93 -26.62
CA PHE A 204 11.39 -16.78 -25.77
C PHE A 204 10.45 -17.13 -24.61
N LYS A 205 9.37 -17.84 -24.88
CA LYS A 205 8.43 -18.32 -23.86
C LYS A 205 9.14 -19.19 -22.82
N SER A 206 9.98 -20.12 -23.27
CA SER A 206 10.78 -20.97 -22.38
C SER A 206 11.80 -20.17 -21.58
N TRP A 207 12.50 -19.21 -22.22
CA TRP A 207 13.46 -18.34 -21.54
C TRP A 207 12.78 -17.48 -20.46
N PHE A 208 11.64 -16.85 -20.77
CA PHE A 208 10.87 -16.09 -19.80
C PHE A 208 10.44 -16.97 -18.63
N THR A 209 9.88 -18.16 -18.91
CA THR A 209 9.38 -19.08 -17.88
C THR A 209 10.46 -19.55 -16.91
N ASN A 210 11.66 -19.84 -17.42
CA ASN A 210 12.71 -20.48 -16.63
C ASN A 210 13.71 -19.50 -16.02
N TYR A 211 13.92 -18.33 -16.62
CA TYR A 211 15.02 -17.43 -16.27
C TYR A 211 14.58 -16.01 -15.91
N CYS A 212 13.31 -15.64 -16.11
CA CYS A 212 12.74 -14.43 -15.54
C CYS A 212 11.98 -14.78 -14.26
N TYR A 213 12.16 -13.96 -13.23
CA TYR A 213 11.66 -14.20 -11.88
C TYR A 213 10.64 -13.12 -11.52
N VAL A 214 9.35 -13.46 -11.62
CA VAL A 214 8.28 -12.51 -11.30
C VAL A 214 7.87 -12.72 -9.85
N CYS A 215 8.20 -11.75 -9.00
CA CYS A 215 7.86 -11.72 -7.59
C CYS A 215 6.51 -11.01 -7.38
N ALA A 216 5.72 -11.44 -6.39
CA ALA A 216 4.61 -10.62 -5.91
C ALA A 216 5.07 -9.75 -4.74
N THR A 217 4.53 -8.54 -4.58
CA THR A 217 4.98 -7.66 -3.52
C THR A 217 3.84 -6.95 -2.79
N LEU A 218 4.01 -6.81 -1.47
CA LEU A 218 3.18 -5.98 -0.62
C LEU A 218 4.00 -4.77 -0.18
N VAL A 219 3.53 -3.58 -0.51
CA VAL A 219 4.16 -2.32 -0.12
C VAL A 219 3.30 -1.57 0.90
N ASP A 220 3.96 -0.91 1.86
CA ASP A 220 3.27 -0.08 2.86
C ASP A 220 4.17 1.08 3.30
N ARG A 221 3.84 2.27 2.86
CA ARG A 221 4.35 3.56 3.30
C ARG A 221 3.36 4.64 2.91
N ILE A 222 3.00 5.51 3.82
CA ILE A 222 2.19 6.70 3.52
C ILE A 222 3.10 7.75 2.88
N VAL A 223 2.78 8.15 1.64
CA VAL A 223 3.51 9.15 0.87
C VAL A 223 2.54 10.26 0.44
N PRO A 224 2.39 11.34 1.23
CA PRO A 224 1.54 12.47 0.88
C PRO A 224 1.97 13.20 -0.39
N GLY A 225 3.23 13.09 -0.77
CA GLY A 225 3.80 13.66 -1.99
C GLY A 225 4.51 14.99 -1.75
N PHE A 226 4.38 15.95 -2.68
CA PHE A 226 5.08 17.21 -2.60
C PHE A 226 4.53 18.12 -1.47
N PRO A 227 5.37 18.57 -0.52
CA PRO A 227 4.95 19.31 0.68
C PRO A 227 4.66 20.78 0.38
N ARG A 228 3.55 21.08 -0.29
CA ARG A 228 3.21 22.44 -0.79
C ARG A 228 3.20 23.51 0.29
N LYS A 229 2.81 23.20 1.50
CA LYS A 229 2.72 24.14 2.62
C LYS A 229 4.08 24.40 3.26
N GLU A 230 4.90 23.37 3.36
CA GLU A 230 6.17 23.35 4.08
C GLU A 230 7.39 23.56 3.17
N ILE A 231 7.21 23.58 1.84
CA ILE A 231 8.31 23.57 0.87
C ILE A 231 9.30 24.72 1.09
N ALA A 232 8.82 25.92 1.42
CA ALA A 232 9.69 27.08 1.63
C ALA A 232 10.63 26.87 2.83
N GLU A 233 10.13 26.29 3.92
CA GLU A 233 10.91 25.97 5.10
C GLU A 233 11.91 24.83 4.81
N ILE A 234 11.45 23.78 4.15
CA ILE A 234 12.29 22.63 3.74
C ILE A 234 13.46 23.13 2.87
N GLN A 235 13.20 23.92 1.86
CA GLN A 235 14.23 24.46 0.95
C GLN A 235 15.25 25.33 1.69
N GLN A 236 14.84 26.09 2.71
CA GLN A 236 15.77 26.83 3.56
C GLN A 236 16.67 25.89 4.38
N LYS A 237 16.10 24.82 4.94
CA LYS A 237 16.84 23.80 5.70
C LYS A 237 17.88 23.09 4.84
N ILE A 238 17.51 22.63 3.65
CA ILE A 238 18.43 21.96 2.73
C ILE A 238 19.37 22.91 2.00
N SER A 239 19.10 24.21 1.98
CA SER A 239 19.85 25.25 1.24
C SER A 239 19.83 25.10 -0.29
N TYR A 240 18.82 24.42 -0.83
CA TYR A 240 18.63 24.21 -2.27
C TYR A 240 17.19 24.53 -2.68
N LYS A 241 17.03 24.98 -3.93
CA LYS A 241 15.74 24.98 -4.62
C LYS A 241 15.52 23.59 -5.20
N ASP A 242 14.72 22.78 -4.51
CA ASP A 242 14.35 21.43 -4.91
C ASP A 242 12.85 21.38 -5.25
N ASN A 243 12.52 21.15 -6.52
CA ASN A 243 11.16 21.08 -7.01
C ASN A 243 10.57 19.65 -6.96
N LEU A 244 11.37 18.69 -6.51
CA LEU A 244 11.05 17.28 -6.47
C LEU A 244 10.98 16.70 -5.05
N VAL A 245 11.01 17.55 -4.02
CA VAL A 245 10.87 17.08 -2.62
C VAL A 245 9.66 16.16 -2.49
N VAL A 246 9.85 15.03 -1.84
CA VAL A 246 8.76 14.11 -1.51
C VAL A 246 8.66 13.95 -0.01
N GLN A 247 7.45 14.12 0.52
CA GLN A 247 7.15 13.84 1.91
C GLN A 247 6.67 12.40 2.05
N ALA A 248 7.18 11.70 3.07
CA ALA A 248 6.78 10.34 3.40
C ALA A 248 6.81 10.11 4.91
N GLU A 249 6.04 9.13 5.38
CA GLU A 249 6.20 8.66 6.76
C GLU A 249 7.53 7.91 6.93
N ILE A 250 8.03 7.85 8.17
CA ILE A 250 9.26 7.10 8.48
C ILE A 250 9.06 5.59 8.38
N PHE A 251 7.86 5.09 8.70
CA PHE A 251 7.53 3.69 8.54
C PHE A 251 7.61 3.27 7.07
N HIS A 252 8.13 2.08 6.84
CA HIS A 252 8.12 1.43 5.53
C HIS A 252 8.05 -0.08 5.73
N LEU A 253 7.38 -0.76 4.82
CA LEU A 253 7.35 -2.21 4.75
C LEU A 253 7.28 -2.64 3.30
N TRP A 254 8.21 -3.49 2.88
CA TRP A 254 8.18 -4.16 1.59
C TRP A 254 8.28 -5.66 1.80
N VAL A 255 7.21 -6.38 1.59
CA VAL A 255 7.24 -7.84 1.55
C VAL A 255 7.38 -8.27 0.11
N ILE A 256 8.37 -9.08 -0.18
CA ILE A 256 8.65 -9.61 -1.52
C ILE A 256 8.49 -11.13 -1.44
N GLU A 257 7.41 -11.61 -2.05
CA GLU A 257 7.22 -13.05 -2.28
C GLU A 257 8.17 -13.47 -3.39
N LYS A 258 8.98 -14.48 -3.12
CA LYS A 258 9.91 -15.01 -4.13
C LYS A 258 9.17 -15.52 -5.37
N ALA A 259 9.80 -15.47 -6.53
CA ALA A 259 9.27 -16.14 -7.72
C ALA A 259 9.26 -17.67 -7.54
N GLU A 260 8.37 -18.36 -8.24
CA GLU A 260 8.22 -19.83 -8.17
C GLU A 260 9.53 -20.58 -8.47
N ASN A 261 10.30 -20.07 -9.43
CA ASN A 261 11.57 -20.65 -9.92
C ASN A 261 12.82 -20.06 -9.26
N MET A 262 12.69 -19.47 -8.06
CA MET A 262 13.78 -18.89 -7.28
C MET A 262 13.59 -19.21 -5.79
N THR A 263 14.66 -19.35 -5.04
CA THR A 263 14.63 -19.46 -3.58
C THR A 263 14.71 -18.08 -2.90
N CYS A 264 14.29 -18.00 -1.63
CA CYS A 264 14.45 -16.78 -0.84
C CYS A 264 15.91 -16.39 -0.67
N GLU A 265 16.83 -17.36 -0.53
CA GLU A 265 18.28 -17.14 -0.38
C GLU A 265 18.89 -16.54 -1.65
N GLU A 266 18.51 -17.02 -2.82
CA GLU A 266 18.96 -16.47 -4.10
C GLU A 266 18.48 -15.02 -4.25
N LEU A 267 17.22 -14.73 -3.92
CA LEU A 267 16.69 -13.37 -3.97
C LEU A 267 17.41 -12.44 -2.97
N ARG A 268 17.66 -12.91 -1.72
CA ARG A 268 18.45 -12.16 -0.71
C ARG A 268 19.89 -11.87 -1.15
N ALA A 269 20.49 -12.77 -1.92
CA ALA A 269 21.83 -12.56 -2.47
C ALA A 269 21.82 -11.48 -3.55
N GLU A 270 20.79 -11.44 -4.38
CA GLU A 270 20.64 -10.46 -5.46
C GLU A 270 20.15 -9.08 -4.95
N PHE A 271 19.24 -9.08 -3.96
CA PHE A 271 18.62 -7.87 -3.41
C PHE A 271 18.77 -7.81 -1.87
N PRO A 272 19.93 -7.34 -1.37
CA PRO A 272 20.33 -7.45 0.04
C PRO A 272 19.69 -6.38 0.96
N ALA A 273 18.44 -5.98 0.74
CA ALA A 273 17.77 -4.90 1.49
C ALA A 273 17.56 -5.24 2.98
N GLU A 274 17.35 -6.52 3.32
CA GLU A 274 17.26 -6.97 4.73
C GLU A 274 18.59 -6.70 5.47
N LYS A 275 19.75 -6.89 4.80
CA LYS A 275 21.08 -6.62 5.37
C LYS A 275 21.33 -5.12 5.61
N ALA A 276 20.63 -4.25 4.91
CA ALA A 276 20.68 -2.81 5.14
C ALA A 276 19.91 -2.35 6.39
N GLY A 277 19.25 -3.28 7.11
CA GLY A 277 18.46 -2.97 8.30
C GLY A 277 17.13 -2.28 7.96
N LEU A 278 16.63 -2.48 6.76
CA LEU A 278 15.35 -1.96 6.29
C LEU A 278 14.22 -2.96 6.57
N HIS A 279 13.00 -2.47 6.73
CA HIS A 279 11.79 -3.30 6.83
C HIS A 279 11.42 -3.84 5.43
N VAL A 280 12.32 -4.62 4.85
CA VAL A 280 12.10 -5.40 3.64
C VAL A 280 12.15 -6.87 4.05
N LEU A 281 11.14 -7.64 3.67
CA LEU A 281 11.01 -9.05 4.03
C LEU A 281 10.92 -9.88 2.76
N ILE A 282 11.87 -10.79 2.55
CA ILE A 282 11.81 -11.77 1.47
C ILE A 282 11.17 -13.04 2.01
N ALA A 283 10.04 -13.44 1.47
CA ALA A 283 9.17 -14.48 2.01
C ALA A 283 8.77 -15.53 0.95
N GLU A 284 8.37 -16.70 1.41
CA GLU A 284 7.77 -17.73 0.56
C GLU A 284 6.39 -17.32 0.03
N SER A 285 5.63 -16.53 0.81
CA SER A 285 4.33 -15.98 0.43
C SER A 285 4.07 -14.63 1.09
N GLU A 286 3.45 -13.69 0.36
CA GLU A 286 3.02 -12.41 0.91
C GLU A 286 1.70 -12.50 1.68
N LYS A 287 0.89 -13.56 1.46
CA LYS A 287 -0.45 -13.69 2.05
C LYS A 287 -0.53 -13.44 3.54
N PRO A 288 0.31 -14.07 4.40
CA PRO A 288 0.23 -13.85 5.85
C PRO A 288 0.48 -12.40 6.24
N TYR A 289 1.33 -11.72 5.51
CA TYR A 289 1.67 -10.30 5.74
C TYR A 289 0.57 -9.36 5.23
N HIS A 290 -0.07 -9.71 4.13
CA HIS A 290 -1.26 -9.02 3.64
C HIS A 290 -2.40 -9.14 4.66
N GLU A 291 -2.70 -10.34 5.13
CA GLU A 291 -3.69 -10.58 6.18
C GLU A 291 -3.35 -9.78 7.44
N ARG A 292 -2.10 -9.82 7.90
CA ARG A 292 -1.62 -9.02 9.04
C ARG A 292 -1.89 -7.52 8.84
N LYS A 293 -1.57 -6.96 7.66
CA LYS A 293 -1.80 -5.55 7.36
C LYS A 293 -3.29 -5.21 7.38
N VAL A 294 -4.12 -6.01 6.71
CA VAL A 294 -5.57 -5.81 6.66
C VAL A 294 -6.16 -5.89 8.06
N THR A 295 -5.77 -6.88 8.84
CA THR A 295 -6.31 -7.14 10.16
C THR A 295 -5.81 -6.16 11.23
N LEU A 296 -4.51 -5.91 11.35
CA LEU A 296 -3.95 -5.12 12.45
C LEU A 296 -3.81 -3.61 12.16
N LEU A 297 -3.88 -3.19 10.90
CA LEU A 297 -3.87 -1.77 10.55
C LEU A 297 -5.25 -1.30 10.08
N ASN A 298 -5.83 -1.97 9.08
CA ASN A 298 -7.07 -1.50 8.47
C ASN A 298 -8.30 -1.84 9.32
N GLY A 299 -8.32 -2.99 10.01
CA GLY A 299 -9.39 -3.40 10.90
C GLY A 299 -9.62 -2.41 12.04
N PRO A 300 -8.62 -2.14 12.92
CA PRO A 300 -8.77 -1.16 13.98
C PRO A 300 -9.22 0.22 13.47
N HIS A 301 -8.71 0.70 12.33
CA HIS A 301 -9.15 1.94 11.71
C HIS A 301 -10.67 1.94 11.42
N THR A 302 -11.20 0.81 10.93
CA THR A 302 -12.61 0.70 10.56
C THR A 302 -13.53 0.85 11.77
N VAL A 303 -13.19 0.21 12.88
CA VAL A 303 -14.06 0.20 14.09
C VAL A 303 -13.79 1.36 15.05
N LEU A 304 -12.53 1.85 15.15
CA LEU A 304 -12.22 3.00 16.00
C LEU A 304 -12.85 4.29 15.48
N SER A 305 -12.97 4.45 14.15
CA SER A 305 -13.38 5.71 13.55
C SER A 305 -14.81 6.13 13.94
N PRO A 306 -15.86 5.29 13.83
CA PRO A 306 -17.19 5.65 14.29
C PRO A 306 -17.27 5.81 15.81
N VAL A 307 -16.52 5.00 16.58
CA VAL A 307 -16.45 5.15 18.04
C VAL A 307 -15.84 6.50 18.42
N ALA A 308 -14.73 6.88 17.82
CA ALA A 308 -14.08 8.17 18.06
C ALA A 308 -14.98 9.34 17.64
N PHE A 309 -15.51 9.28 16.41
CA PHE A 309 -16.35 10.35 15.87
C PHE A 309 -17.60 10.58 16.73
N LEU A 310 -18.33 9.53 17.05
CA LEU A 310 -19.56 9.62 17.88
C LEU A 310 -19.27 10.01 19.34
N SER A 311 -18.00 9.86 19.79
CA SER A 311 -17.53 10.35 21.10
C SER A 311 -16.96 11.78 21.05
N GLY A 312 -17.06 12.49 19.91
CA GLY A 312 -16.59 13.88 19.78
C GLY A 312 -15.13 14.02 19.34
N VAL A 313 -14.43 12.92 19.02
CA VAL A 313 -13.02 12.93 18.59
C VAL A 313 -12.91 12.79 17.09
N ASN A 314 -12.18 13.70 16.43
CA ASN A 314 -12.18 13.81 14.96
C ASN A 314 -10.90 13.30 14.27
N ILE A 315 -9.81 13.09 15.04
CA ILE A 315 -8.49 12.73 14.52
C ILE A 315 -8.04 11.42 15.15
N VAL A 316 -7.47 10.53 14.35
CA VAL A 316 -6.99 9.20 14.81
C VAL A 316 -6.00 9.32 15.95
N ARG A 317 -5.02 10.23 15.86
CA ARG A 317 -4.04 10.49 16.92
C ARG A 317 -4.71 10.84 18.24
N ASP A 318 -5.71 11.71 18.21
CA ASP A 318 -6.42 12.14 19.41
C ASP A 318 -7.26 10.99 20.00
N ALA A 319 -7.82 10.12 19.15
CA ALA A 319 -8.51 8.90 19.57
C ALA A 319 -7.55 7.93 20.29
N CYS A 320 -6.35 7.71 19.75
CA CYS A 320 -5.34 6.87 20.38
C CYS A 320 -4.87 7.40 21.74
N ASN A 321 -4.80 8.72 21.91
CA ASN A 321 -4.39 9.37 23.16
C ASN A 321 -5.55 9.60 24.13
N HIS A 322 -6.80 9.34 23.73
CA HIS A 322 -7.95 9.46 24.62
C HIS A 322 -8.00 8.28 25.60
N GLU A 323 -8.17 8.57 26.90
CA GLU A 323 -8.08 7.55 27.96
C GLU A 323 -8.96 6.32 27.73
N VAL A 324 -10.19 6.50 27.29
CA VAL A 324 -11.16 5.41 27.07
C VAL A 324 -11.00 4.81 25.68
N ILE A 325 -10.96 5.65 24.64
CA ILE A 325 -10.90 5.19 23.25
C ILE A 325 -9.56 4.50 22.97
N GLY A 326 -8.47 4.98 23.54
CA GLY A 326 -7.15 4.33 23.43
C GLY A 326 -7.16 2.90 24.01
N LYS A 327 -7.83 2.66 25.14
CA LYS A 327 -8.01 1.31 25.69
C LYS A 327 -8.87 0.43 24.79
N TYR A 328 -9.92 0.99 24.20
CA TYR A 328 -10.74 0.28 23.21
C TYR A 328 -9.94 -0.14 21.98
N ILE A 329 -9.12 0.77 21.43
CA ILE A 329 -8.24 0.47 20.30
C ILE A 329 -7.28 -0.66 20.65
N HIS A 330 -6.65 -0.59 21.84
CA HIS A 330 -5.76 -1.64 22.32
C HIS A 330 -6.47 -3.00 22.43
N LYS A 331 -7.65 -3.04 23.05
CA LYS A 331 -8.47 -4.26 23.17
C LYS A 331 -8.74 -4.87 21.79
N VAL A 332 -9.26 -4.08 20.86
CA VAL A 332 -9.57 -4.57 19.50
C VAL A 332 -8.32 -5.10 18.80
N GLN A 333 -7.22 -4.36 18.86
CA GLN A 333 -6.02 -4.70 18.09
C GLN A 333 -5.24 -5.86 18.70
N PHE A 334 -4.97 -5.84 20.02
CA PHE A 334 -4.08 -6.79 20.69
C PHE A 334 -4.82 -8.00 21.26
N ASP A 335 -5.99 -7.78 21.87
CA ASP A 335 -6.70 -8.86 22.57
C ASP A 335 -7.63 -9.64 21.65
N GLU A 336 -8.10 -9.02 20.57
CA GLU A 336 -9.07 -9.63 19.65
C GLU A 336 -8.45 -9.93 18.27
N LEU A 337 -8.17 -8.92 17.44
CA LEU A 337 -7.71 -9.13 16.05
C LEU A 337 -6.38 -9.89 15.97
N MET A 338 -5.41 -9.58 16.82
CA MET A 338 -4.13 -10.27 16.83
C MET A 338 -4.27 -11.78 17.06
N GLN A 339 -5.29 -12.21 17.82
CA GLN A 339 -5.55 -13.61 18.12
C GLN A 339 -6.10 -14.41 16.91
N THR A 340 -6.44 -13.73 15.82
CA THR A 340 -7.01 -14.35 14.62
C THR A 340 -5.97 -14.66 13.54
N LEU A 341 -4.72 -14.20 13.71
CA LEU A 341 -3.64 -14.36 12.72
C LEU A 341 -2.76 -15.60 13.01
N ASN A 342 -2.01 -16.04 11.98
CA ASN A 342 -1.18 -17.24 12.01
C ASN A 342 0.33 -16.96 11.98
N LEU A 343 0.76 -15.71 12.12
CA LEU A 343 2.17 -15.34 12.24
C LEU A 343 2.68 -15.49 13.67
N PRO A 344 4.00 -15.57 13.90
CA PRO A 344 4.58 -15.58 15.24
C PRO A 344 4.11 -14.38 16.07
N MET A 345 3.74 -14.62 17.34
CA MET A 345 3.16 -13.60 18.22
C MET A 345 4.08 -12.38 18.39
N GLU A 346 5.39 -12.58 18.50
CA GLU A 346 6.38 -11.52 18.61
C GLU A 346 6.35 -10.58 17.39
N GLU A 347 6.21 -11.15 16.20
CA GLU A 347 6.13 -10.42 14.93
C GLU A 347 4.81 -9.63 14.85
N LEU A 348 3.70 -10.23 15.28
CA LEU A 348 2.41 -9.58 15.34
C LEU A 348 2.40 -8.41 16.33
N GLN A 349 2.96 -8.61 17.53
CA GLN A 349 3.08 -7.56 18.56
C GLN A 349 3.93 -6.38 18.07
N LYS A 350 5.06 -6.67 17.43
CA LYS A 350 5.90 -5.63 16.84
C LYS A 350 5.15 -4.83 15.79
N PHE A 351 4.49 -5.51 14.86
CA PHE A 351 3.73 -4.82 13.81
C PHE A 351 2.56 -3.99 14.38
N ALA A 352 1.83 -4.51 15.36
CA ALA A 352 0.75 -3.77 16.03
C ALA A 352 1.29 -2.52 16.76
N ALA A 353 2.44 -2.62 17.41
CA ALA A 353 3.11 -1.46 18.03
C ALA A 353 3.53 -0.42 16.97
N ASP A 354 4.11 -0.85 15.86
CA ASP A 354 4.45 0.03 14.73
C ASP A 354 3.20 0.74 14.17
N VAL A 355 2.07 0.05 14.10
CA VAL A 355 0.78 0.64 13.69
C VAL A 355 0.32 1.73 14.67
N LEU A 356 0.43 1.50 15.99
CA LEU A 356 0.09 2.52 16.98
C LEU A 356 1.02 3.75 16.89
N GLU A 357 2.31 3.57 16.61
CA GLU A 357 3.23 4.69 16.34
C GLU A 357 2.76 5.50 15.11
N ARG A 358 2.29 4.83 14.05
CA ARG A 358 1.74 5.48 12.85
C ARG A 358 0.43 6.24 13.16
N PHE A 359 -0.46 5.65 13.95
CA PHE A 359 -1.71 6.31 14.39
C PHE A 359 -1.41 7.58 15.22
N ASN A 360 -0.33 7.56 15.99
CA ASN A 360 0.13 8.66 16.82
C ASN A 360 1.08 9.64 16.09
N ASN A 361 1.18 9.59 14.76
CA ASN A 361 2.05 10.46 13.97
C ASN A 361 1.68 11.95 14.17
N PRO A 362 2.58 12.78 14.75
CA PRO A 362 2.28 14.18 15.05
C PRO A 362 2.20 15.07 13.81
N TYR A 363 2.67 14.60 12.66
CA TYR A 363 2.71 15.35 11.41
C TYR A 363 1.49 15.13 10.51
N VAL A 364 0.58 14.22 10.90
CA VAL A 364 -0.61 13.87 10.11
C VAL A 364 -1.87 13.99 10.96
N ASP A 365 -2.78 14.87 10.57
CA ASP A 365 -4.11 14.98 11.16
C ASP A 365 -5.09 14.10 10.37
N HIS A 366 -4.98 12.76 10.59
CA HIS A 366 -5.81 11.79 9.89
C HIS A 366 -7.26 11.87 10.41
N GLN A 367 -8.14 12.44 9.59
CA GLN A 367 -9.55 12.62 9.94
C GLN A 367 -10.28 11.28 9.95
N VAL A 368 -10.95 10.95 11.05
CA VAL A 368 -11.71 9.70 11.16
C VAL A 368 -12.85 9.63 10.13
N THR A 369 -13.42 10.77 9.72
CA THR A 369 -14.45 10.86 8.69
C THR A 369 -13.98 10.37 7.33
N SER A 370 -12.70 10.55 6.99
CA SER A 370 -12.14 10.03 5.73
C SER A 370 -12.04 8.49 5.73
N ILE A 371 -11.91 7.90 6.91
CA ILE A 371 -11.87 6.45 7.09
C ILE A 371 -13.28 5.84 7.02
N MET A 372 -14.28 6.58 7.50
CA MET A 372 -15.67 6.11 7.62
C MET A 372 -16.46 6.06 6.30
N LEU A 373 -15.87 6.46 5.18
CA LEU A 373 -16.45 6.26 3.84
C LEU A 373 -16.56 4.76 3.54
N ASN A 374 -17.72 4.29 3.10
CA ASN A 374 -17.97 2.88 2.75
C ASN A 374 -17.64 1.94 3.93
N SER A 375 -18.19 2.20 5.11
CA SER A 375 -17.85 1.45 6.33
C SER A 375 -18.30 -0.01 6.29
N PHE A 376 -19.45 -0.31 5.69
CA PHE A 376 -19.97 -1.68 5.61
C PHE A 376 -19.07 -2.61 4.76
N PRO A 377 -18.74 -2.28 3.51
CA PRO A 377 -17.79 -3.09 2.74
C PRO A 377 -16.42 -3.24 3.42
N LYS A 378 -15.96 -2.20 4.12
CA LYS A 378 -14.69 -2.26 4.86
C LYS A 378 -14.78 -3.23 6.03
N PHE A 379 -15.85 -3.18 6.83
CA PHE A 379 -16.04 -4.12 7.93
C PHE A 379 -16.14 -5.56 7.41
N CYS A 380 -16.90 -5.77 6.33
CA CYS A 380 -17.03 -7.08 5.68
C CYS A 380 -15.67 -7.68 5.29
N ALA A 381 -14.81 -6.87 4.68
CA ALA A 381 -13.52 -7.33 4.17
C ALA A 381 -12.41 -7.41 5.24
N ARG A 382 -12.47 -6.59 6.31
CA ARG A 382 -11.37 -6.38 7.25
C ARG A 382 -11.60 -6.99 8.62
N ASP A 383 -12.83 -6.93 9.12
CA ASP A 383 -13.17 -7.23 10.52
C ASP A 383 -14.06 -8.46 10.67
N LEU A 384 -15.02 -8.66 9.77
CA LEU A 384 -15.93 -9.81 9.83
C LEU A 384 -15.19 -11.17 9.79
N PRO A 385 -14.15 -11.38 8.97
CA PRO A 385 -13.33 -12.59 9.04
C PRO A 385 -12.69 -12.79 10.43
N GLY A 386 -12.23 -11.69 11.04
CA GLY A 386 -11.70 -11.68 12.41
C GLY A 386 -12.73 -12.09 13.45
N VAL A 387 -13.97 -11.54 13.37
CA VAL A 387 -15.07 -11.93 14.28
C VAL A 387 -15.32 -13.43 14.23
N LYS A 388 -15.39 -14.01 13.03
CA LYS A 388 -15.65 -15.45 12.83
C LYS A 388 -14.48 -16.32 13.33
N THR A 389 -13.26 -15.95 12.97
CA THR A 389 -12.05 -16.69 13.39
C THR A 389 -11.85 -16.62 14.90
N TYR A 390 -12.15 -15.47 15.52
CA TYR A 390 -12.07 -15.32 16.98
C TYR A 390 -13.10 -16.23 17.67
N LEU A 391 -14.37 -16.21 17.20
CA LEU A 391 -15.42 -17.10 17.72
C LEU A 391 -15.01 -18.59 17.58
N GLU A 392 -14.49 -18.97 16.42
CA GLU A 392 -14.02 -20.36 16.20
C GLU A 392 -12.88 -20.74 17.17
N ARG A 393 -11.91 -19.85 17.40
CA ARG A 393 -10.73 -20.13 18.22
C ARG A 393 -10.98 -20.04 19.72
N LYS A 394 -11.84 -19.12 20.17
CA LYS A 394 -12.07 -18.80 21.59
C LYS A 394 -13.39 -19.32 22.14
N GLY A 395 -14.35 -19.64 21.28
CA GLY A 395 -15.70 -20.05 21.68
C GLY A 395 -16.58 -18.91 22.16
N GLU A 396 -16.15 -17.65 21.98
CA GLU A 396 -16.87 -16.43 22.34
C GLU A 396 -16.68 -15.36 21.29
N LEU A 397 -17.59 -14.39 21.23
CA LEU A 397 -17.48 -13.26 20.28
C LEU A 397 -16.49 -12.20 20.78
N PRO A 398 -15.72 -11.57 19.87
CA PRO A 398 -14.84 -10.44 20.20
C PRO A 398 -15.69 -9.20 20.48
N GLN A 399 -15.84 -8.86 21.76
CA GLN A 399 -16.74 -7.80 22.24
C GLN A 399 -16.43 -6.43 21.61
N GLY A 400 -15.14 -6.08 21.48
CA GLY A 400 -14.72 -4.81 20.91
C GLY A 400 -15.02 -4.69 19.42
N LEU A 401 -14.81 -5.76 18.64
CA LEU A 401 -15.12 -5.78 17.21
C LEU A 401 -16.64 -5.71 16.96
N VAL A 402 -17.42 -6.47 17.72
CA VAL A 402 -18.89 -6.44 17.60
C VAL A 402 -19.45 -5.07 18.03
N PHE A 403 -18.90 -4.48 19.09
CA PHE A 403 -19.24 -3.10 19.48
C PHE A 403 -18.89 -2.10 18.36
N GLY A 404 -17.76 -2.30 17.67
CA GLY A 404 -17.38 -1.51 16.48
C GLY A 404 -18.42 -1.58 15.36
N LEU A 405 -19.00 -2.77 15.11
CA LEU A 405 -20.12 -2.94 14.18
C LEU A 405 -21.37 -2.15 14.65
N ALA A 406 -21.72 -2.24 15.94
CA ALA A 406 -22.82 -1.47 16.49
C ALA A 406 -22.59 0.05 16.37
N ALA A 407 -21.34 0.50 16.54
CA ALA A 407 -20.95 1.90 16.33
C ALA A 407 -21.09 2.33 14.85
N ILE A 408 -20.67 1.47 13.90
CA ILE A 408 -20.92 1.71 12.47
C ILE A 408 -22.42 1.86 12.21
N ILE A 409 -23.23 0.90 12.63
CA ILE A 409 -24.69 0.94 12.44
C ILE A 409 -25.28 2.23 13.05
N THR A 410 -24.83 2.64 14.24
CA THR A 410 -25.25 3.88 14.89
C THR A 410 -24.86 5.13 14.09
N TYR A 411 -23.66 5.16 13.51
CA TYR A 411 -23.22 6.27 12.67
C TYR A 411 -24.17 6.49 11.48
N TYR A 412 -24.66 5.42 10.87
CA TYR A 412 -25.58 5.50 9.73
C TYR A 412 -27.01 5.92 10.12
N LYS A 413 -27.30 6.11 11.40
CA LYS A 413 -28.54 6.77 11.86
C LYS A 413 -28.58 8.23 11.40
N GLY A 414 -27.41 8.85 11.20
CA GLY A 414 -27.32 10.26 10.87
C GLY A 414 -27.69 11.18 12.04
N GLY A 415 -28.06 12.42 11.72
CA GLY A 415 -28.45 13.41 12.72
C GLY A 415 -27.26 14.30 13.15
N LYS A 416 -27.18 14.59 14.44
CA LYS A 416 -26.12 15.44 15.00
C LYS A 416 -25.55 14.85 16.29
N ARG A 417 -24.26 15.09 16.51
CA ARG A 417 -23.60 14.85 17.79
C ARG A 417 -24.06 15.90 18.82
N GLU A 418 -23.69 15.69 20.08
CA GLU A 418 -23.98 16.63 21.17
C GLU A 418 -23.36 18.03 20.94
N ASP A 419 -22.21 18.11 20.29
CA ASP A 419 -21.52 19.36 19.94
C ASP A 419 -22.14 20.09 18.74
N GLY A 420 -23.22 19.56 18.15
CA GLY A 420 -23.90 20.10 16.99
C GLY A 420 -23.31 19.68 15.64
N THR A 421 -22.19 18.94 15.61
CA THR A 421 -21.59 18.42 14.37
C THR A 421 -22.54 17.48 13.66
N GLU A 422 -22.75 17.69 12.36
CA GLU A 422 -23.59 16.81 11.55
C GLU A 422 -22.95 15.45 11.33
N ILE A 423 -23.75 14.39 11.44
CA ILE A 423 -23.38 13.02 11.13
C ILE A 423 -23.86 12.74 9.71
N VAL A 424 -22.92 12.66 8.76
CA VAL A 424 -23.20 12.50 7.33
C VAL A 424 -22.54 11.22 6.83
N PRO A 425 -23.25 10.07 6.93
CA PRO A 425 -22.73 8.81 6.35
C PRO A 425 -22.62 8.89 4.84
N ASN A 426 -21.67 8.12 4.28
CA ASN A 426 -21.49 8.01 2.84
C ASN A 426 -21.11 6.57 2.49
N ASP A 427 -22.01 5.90 1.78
CA ASP A 427 -21.84 4.52 1.30
C ASP A 427 -22.69 4.34 0.02
N ALA A 428 -22.74 3.12 -0.53
CA ALA A 428 -23.63 2.78 -1.62
C ALA A 428 -25.09 3.15 -1.29
N GLN A 429 -25.83 3.66 -2.28
CA GLN A 429 -27.18 4.17 -2.08
C GLN A 429 -28.12 3.13 -1.45
N GLU A 430 -27.98 1.87 -1.83
CA GLU A 430 -28.77 0.76 -1.27
C GLU A 430 -28.57 0.58 0.24
N ILE A 431 -27.33 0.75 0.71
CA ILE A 431 -26.98 0.69 2.14
C ILE A 431 -27.59 1.88 2.86
N MET A 432 -27.46 3.07 2.28
CA MET A 432 -28.00 4.31 2.84
C MET A 432 -29.52 4.24 2.99
N ASP A 433 -30.23 3.74 1.98
CA ASP A 433 -31.68 3.62 1.98
C ASP A 433 -32.14 2.58 3.02
N LEU A 434 -31.47 1.41 3.08
CA LEU A 434 -31.77 0.38 4.07
C LEU A 434 -31.64 0.92 5.51
N LEU A 435 -30.49 1.54 5.84
CA LEU A 435 -30.26 2.04 7.20
C LEU A 435 -31.24 3.16 7.57
N LYS A 436 -31.59 4.02 6.61
CA LYS A 436 -32.60 5.06 6.80
C LYS A 436 -33.97 4.47 7.14
N GLU A 437 -34.42 3.44 6.40
CA GLU A 437 -35.71 2.76 6.66
C GLU A 437 -35.69 2.06 8.01
N LEU A 438 -34.65 1.33 8.33
CA LEU A 438 -34.53 0.60 9.59
C LEU A 438 -34.52 1.54 10.80
N TRP A 439 -33.73 2.61 10.77
CA TRP A 439 -33.70 3.59 11.86
C TRP A 439 -34.99 4.40 12.01
N ALA A 440 -35.77 4.57 10.93
CA ALA A 440 -37.09 5.22 11.00
C ALA A 440 -38.09 4.41 11.85
N THR A 441 -37.86 3.12 12.07
CA THR A 441 -38.72 2.29 12.95
C THR A 441 -38.59 2.63 14.44
N GLY A 442 -37.43 3.22 14.84
CA GLY A 442 -37.13 3.49 16.26
C GLY A 442 -36.86 2.22 17.10
N ASP A 443 -36.75 1.06 16.47
CA ASP A 443 -36.66 -0.27 17.12
C ASP A 443 -35.30 -0.90 16.80
N THR A 444 -34.41 -1.00 17.79
CA THR A 444 -33.05 -1.56 17.66
C THR A 444 -33.06 -3.04 17.27
N GLN A 445 -34.11 -3.81 17.62
CA GLN A 445 -34.24 -5.19 17.16
C GLN A 445 -34.44 -5.23 15.66
N LYS A 446 -35.31 -4.40 15.10
CA LYS A 446 -35.53 -4.33 13.65
C LYS A 446 -34.28 -3.84 12.91
N VAL A 447 -33.56 -2.89 13.51
CA VAL A 447 -32.27 -2.42 12.95
C VAL A 447 -31.27 -3.57 12.92
N THR A 448 -31.11 -4.30 14.01
CA THR A 448 -30.22 -5.45 14.10
C THR A 448 -30.57 -6.51 13.06
N ASP A 449 -31.84 -6.97 13.07
CA ASP A 449 -32.28 -8.05 12.17
C ASP A 449 -32.17 -7.64 10.70
N GLY A 450 -32.58 -6.40 10.38
CA GLY A 450 -32.51 -5.90 9.00
C GLY A 450 -31.07 -5.74 8.49
N VAL A 451 -30.16 -5.27 9.33
CA VAL A 451 -28.74 -5.13 8.94
C VAL A 451 -28.06 -6.48 8.82
N LEU A 452 -28.20 -7.37 9.82
CA LEU A 452 -27.52 -8.67 9.79
C LEU A 452 -28.06 -9.62 8.73
N GLY A 453 -29.37 -9.51 8.40
CA GLY A 453 -30.01 -10.28 7.33
C GLY A 453 -29.75 -9.75 5.91
N ALA A 454 -29.06 -8.61 5.76
CA ALA A 454 -28.81 -7.99 4.46
C ALA A 454 -27.71 -8.72 3.68
N THR A 455 -28.06 -9.83 3.03
CA THR A 455 -27.11 -10.70 2.30
C THR A 455 -26.41 -9.99 1.13
N ASN A 456 -27.00 -8.95 0.56
CA ASN A 456 -26.36 -8.11 -0.46
C ASN A 456 -25.20 -7.27 0.10
N ILE A 457 -25.15 -7.01 1.41
CA ILE A 457 -24.04 -6.32 2.09
C ILE A 457 -22.95 -7.31 2.48
N TRP A 458 -23.35 -8.43 3.09
CA TRP A 458 -22.42 -9.37 3.73
C TRP A 458 -22.04 -10.57 2.87
N GLY A 459 -22.76 -10.83 1.77
CA GLY A 459 -22.63 -12.06 0.99
C GLY A 459 -23.30 -13.28 1.64
N GLU A 460 -23.78 -13.16 2.88
CA GLU A 460 -24.40 -14.20 3.69
C GLU A 460 -25.34 -13.60 4.74
N ASP A 461 -26.17 -14.44 5.37
CA ASP A 461 -27.01 -14.03 6.50
C ASP A 461 -26.21 -14.17 7.81
N LEU A 462 -25.89 -13.03 8.45
CA LEU A 462 -25.09 -13.00 9.67
C LEU A 462 -25.84 -13.48 10.92
N HIS A 463 -27.16 -13.76 10.86
CA HIS A 463 -27.87 -14.46 11.93
C HIS A 463 -27.35 -15.91 12.12
N ALA A 464 -26.67 -16.46 11.11
CA ALA A 464 -26.02 -17.76 11.23
C ALA A 464 -24.78 -17.73 12.16
N VAL A 465 -24.24 -16.55 12.51
CA VAL A 465 -23.13 -16.41 13.46
C VAL A 465 -23.67 -16.46 14.89
N PRO A 466 -23.36 -17.51 15.68
CA PRO A 466 -23.93 -17.71 17.00
C PRO A 466 -23.70 -16.51 17.94
N GLY A 467 -24.79 -15.98 18.53
CA GLY A 467 -24.76 -14.89 19.51
C GLY A 467 -24.51 -13.50 18.93
N LEU A 468 -24.25 -13.36 17.62
CA LEU A 468 -23.90 -12.06 17.02
C LEU A 468 -25.09 -11.09 17.06
N ALA A 469 -26.29 -11.55 16.71
CA ALA A 469 -27.46 -10.68 16.70
C ALA A 469 -27.81 -10.16 18.11
N GLU A 470 -27.75 -11.02 19.11
CA GLU A 470 -27.98 -10.65 20.51
C GLU A 470 -26.96 -9.62 21.00
N LEU A 471 -25.68 -9.82 20.66
CA LEU A 471 -24.61 -8.93 21.08
C LEU A 471 -24.69 -7.57 20.38
N VAL A 472 -24.92 -7.54 19.06
CA VAL A 472 -25.11 -6.28 18.29
C VAL A 472 -26.30 -5.49 18.84
N LYS A 473 -27.43 -6.15 19.08
CA LYS A 473 -28.59 -5.50 19.66
C LYS A 473 -28.30 -4.91 21.04
N LYS A 474 -27.69 -5.69 21.92
CA LYS A 474 -27.28 -5.24 23.26
C LYS A 474 -26.39 -4.00 23.17
N ASP A 475 -25.43 -3.98 22.27
CA ASP A 475 -24.50 -2.86 22.09
C ASP A 475 -25.22 -1.64 21.49
N LEU A 476 -26.16 -1.83 20.56
CA LEU A 476 -27.00 -0.74 20.04
C LEU A 476 -27.88 -0.12 21.17
N ASP A 477 -28.52 -0.93 21.98
CA ASP A 477 -29.33 -0.47 23.12
C ASP A 477 -28.43 0.33 24.10
N LEU A 478 -27.26 -0.19 24.42
CA LEU A 478 -26.29 0.45 25.31
C LEU A 478 -25.83 1.83 24.79
N ILE A 479 -25.56 1.92 23.48
CA ILE A 479 -25.17 3.18 22.84
C ILE A 479 -26.34 4.18 22.84
N GLN A 480 -27.55 3.73 22.55
CA GLN A 480 -28.74 4.61 22.56
C GLN A 480 -29.10 5.10 23.98
N GLU A 481 -28.89 4.27 25.01
CA GLU A 481 -29.20 4.61 26.42
C GLU A 481 -28.14 5.54 27.03
N LYS A 482 -26.86 5.24 26.85
CA LYS A 482 -25.75 5.90 27.59
C LYS A 482 -24.93 6.87 26.75
N GLY A 483 -25.10 6.89 25.45
CA GLY A 483 -24.18 7.55 24.52
C GLY A 483 -22.90 6.76 24.28
N MET A 484 -22.17 7.11 23.20
CA MET A 484 -21.05 6.30 22.72
C MET A 484 -19.92 6.13 23.75
N LEU A 485 -19.46 7.20 24.35
CA LEU A 485 -18.28 7.16 25.27
C LEU A 485 -18.55 6.33 26.54
N GLU A 486 -19.74 6.47 27.15
CA GLU A 486 -20.11 5.69 28.33
C GLU A 486 -20.39 4.21 27.98
N ALA A 487 -20.92 3.96 26.78
CA ALA A 487 -21.09 2.60 26.29
C ALA A 487 -19.72 1.89 26.12
N VAL A 488 -18.74 2.55 25.53
CA VAL A 488 -17.36 2.01 25.43
C VAL A 488 -16.78 1.65 26.80
N LYS A 489 -16.94 2.51 27.83
CA LYS A 489 -16.47 2.21 29.19
C LYS A 489 -17.10 0.94 29.77
N THR A 490 -18.32 0.63 29.37
CA THR A 490 -19.06 -0.55 29.87
C THR A 490 -18.52 -1.86 29.32
N ILE A 491 -17.89 -1.85 28.12
CA ILE A 491 -17.36 -3.04 27.47
C ILE A 491 -15.85 -3.26 27.69
N LEU A 492 -15.15 -2.31 28.31
CA LEU A 492 -13.73 -2.39 28.69
C LEU A 492 -13.55 -3.07 30.01
#